data_125242cd26d746c7e51c343503a5b9a5
#
_entry.id   125242cd26d746c7e51c343503a5b9a5
#
_cell.length_a   1.000
_cell.length_b   1.000
_cell.length_c   1.000
_cell.angle_alpha   90.00
_cell.angle_beta   90.00
_cell.angle_gamma   90.00
#
_symmetry.space_group_name_H-M   'P 1'
#
loop_
_entity.id
_entity.type
_entity.pdbx_description
1 polymer ?
#
loop_
_entity_poly.entity_id
_entity_poly.type
_entity_poly.pdbx_seq_one_letter_code
_entity_poly.pdbx_strand_id
1 'polypeptide(L)'
;MRYILALVLILLMAVSARSQITISLNPQQQFKETIPAGNYSGIAWLGGTQYAVVSDKSDHDGYFVFDIQLDSITGAIRSAKILGFYGSEKPGRDDEGIAYLPERGTLMVSGEADNHIVEFDRQGRYTGRVTAWPDSLGHLPGNEGLEALTYCKENHHLWTCNETVPIRLLEIDSIMKVNRVIPYKMDTASISPHEGAFYTFGVPSLCAFSADSLLVLEREAYVPKMKLGAFVKCKLFCYNILTSEKTLLAQWQTNMKLFDHSFANYEGMCLGPQLVGGKRVLVMVADSQNQYAGVLRDWLKTAVLVKSVAPGNPQREK
;
A
#
# COMPACT_ATOMS: atom_id res chain seq x y z
N MET A 1 41.49 -27.50 -25.50
CA MET A 1 40.92 -26.17 -25.75
C MET A 1 39.46 -26.18 -26.25
N ARG A 2 38.99 -27.12 -27.06
CA ARG A 2 37.58 -27.15 -27.55
C ARG A 2 36.51 -27.42 -26.47
N TYR A 3 36.83 -28.16 -25.42
CA TYR A 3 35.85 -28.47 -24.34
C TYR A 3 35.70 -27.38 -23.30
N ILE A 4 36.67 -26.49 -23.17
CA ILE A 4 36.59 -25.33 -22.24
C ILE A 4 35.68 -24.25 -22.80
N LEU A 5 35.66 -24.04 -24.12
CA LEU A 5 34.77 -23.10 -24.77
C LEU A 5 33.28 -23.53 -24.70
N ALA A 6 32.99 -24.82 -24.73
CA ALA A 6 31.62 -25.33 -24.60
C ALA A 6 31.07 -25.19 -23.19
N LEU A 7 31.89 -25.30 -22.13
CA LEU A 7 31.47 -25.10 -20.75
C LEU A 7 31.16 -23.63 -20.43
N VAL A 8 31.91 -22.68 -21.02
CA VAL A 8 31.66 -21.22 -20.83
C VAL A 8 30.41 -20.76 -21.56
N LEU A 9 30.06 -21.38 -22.72
CA LEU A 9 28.81 -21.05 -23.44
C LEU A 9 27.55 -21.58 -22.74
N ILE A 10 27.65 -22.66 -21.97
CA ILE A 10 26.52 -23.23 -21.20
C ILE A 10 26.25 -22.42 -19.94
N LEU A 11 27.28 -21.78 -19.35
CA LEU A 11 27.12 -20.91 -18.16
C LEU A 11 26.45 -19.55 -18.49
N LEU A 12 26.48 -19.12 -19.76
CA LEU A 12 25.90 -17.83 -20.20
C LEU A 12 24.41 -17.94 -20.61
N MET A 13 23.82 -19.13 -20.63
CA MET A 13 22.42 -19.34 -21.00
C MET A 13 21.48 -19.63 -19.82
N ALA A 14 21.91 -19.45 -18.58
CA ALA A 14 20.98 -19.34 -17.46
C ALA A 14 20.29 -17.94 -17.50
N VAL A 15 19.54 -17.67 -18.57
CA VAL A 15 18.52 -16.60 -18.56
C VAL A 15 17.52 -17.01 -17.51
N SER A 16 17.68 -16.48 -16.31
CA SER A 16 16.69 -16.62 -15.25
C SER A 16 15.34 -16.21 -15.82
N ALA A 17 14.43 -17.16 -15.98
CA ALA A 17 13.05 -16.88 -16.33
C ALA A 17 12.47 -16.00 -15.23
N ARG A 18 12.63 -14.68 -15.35
CA ARG A 18 12.04 -13.69 -14.42
C ARG A 18 10.53 -13.83 -14.55
N SER A 19 9.88 -14.26 -13.49
CA SER A 19 8.43 -14.24 -13.42
C SER A 19 7.96 -12.80 -13.59
N GLN A 20 7.21 -12.54 -14.65
CA GLN A 20 6.67 -11.23 -14.95
C GLN A 20 5.34 -11.06 -14.22
N ILE A 21 5.21 -9.97 -13.44
CA ILE A 21 3.93 -9.57 -12.85
C ILE A 21 3.24 -8.64 -13.81
N THR A 22 2.01 -8.97 -14.19
CA THR A 22 1.11 -8.07 -14.92
C THR A 22 -0.04 -7.66 -14.01
N ILE A 23 -0.59 -6.47 -14.24
CA ILE A 23 -1.68 -5.92 -13.43
C ILE A 23 -2.75 -5.31 -14.33
N SER A 24 -4.02 -5.49 -13.94
CA SER A 24 -5.15 -4.78 -14.53
C SER A 24 -5.92 -4.04 -13.45
N LEU A 25 -6.23 -2.77 -13.71
CA LEU A 25 -6.96 -1.90 -12.78
C LEU A 25 -8.46 -2.02 -13.04
N ASN A 26 -9.26 -2.26 -11.99
CA ASN A 26 -10.70 -2.11 -12.04
C ASN A 26 -11.11 -0.64 -11.84
N PRO A 27 -12.31 -0.21 -12.28
CA PRO A 27 -12.85 1.10 -11.97
C PRO A 27 -12.94 1.35 -10.47
N GLN A 28 -12.72 2.58 -10.03
CA GLN A 28 -12.99 2.99 -8.65
C GLN A 28 -14.49 3.09 -8.39
N GLN A 29 -14.90 2.80 -7.15
CA GLN A 29 -16.30 2.80 -6.73
C GLN A 29 -16.44 3.50 -5.38
N GLN A 30 -17.57 4.14 -5.17
CA GLN A 30 -17.95 4.80 -3.93
C GLN A 30 -19.21 4.12 -3.35
N PHE A 31 -19.22 3.94 -2.03
CA PHE A 31 -20.30 3.28 -1.30
C PHE A 31 -20.84 4.20 -0.19
N LYS A 32 -21.13 5.46 -0.52
CA LYS A 32 -21.49 6.53 0.42
C LYS A 32 -22.69 6.22 1.33
N GLU A 33 -23.59 5.34 0.91
CA GLU A 33 -24.77 4.95 1.70
C GLU A 33 -24.43 3.93 2.80
N THR A 34 -23.30 3.22 2.65
CA THR A 34 -22.88 2.14 3.55
C THR A 34 -21.48 2.35 4.13
N ILE A 35 -20.71 3.26 3.55
CA ILE A 35 -19.40 3.74 4.01
C ILE A 35 -19.45 5.26 4.03
N PRO A 36 -19.66 5.90 5.20
CA PRO A 36 -19.63 7.34 5.32
C PRO A 36 -18.23 7.90 5.01
N ALA A 37 -18.13 9.20 4.80
CA ALA A 37 -16.86 9.88 4.70
C ALA A 37 -16.02 9.67 5.97
N GLY A 38 -14.75 9.30 5.83
CA GLY A 38 -13.97 8.86 6.99
C GLY A 38 -12.45 9.01 6.86
N ASN A 39 -11.92 9.63 5.80
CA ASN A 39 -10.47 9.83 5.62
C ASN A 39 -9.70 8.51 5.81
N TYR A 40 -10.03 7.52 5.02
CA TYR A 40 -9.47 6.17 5.17
C TYR A 40 -8.08 6.08 4.53
N SER A 41 -7.05 5.90 5.37
CA SER A 41 -5.65 5.90 4.97
C SER A 41 -5.07 4.50 4.75
N GLY A 42 -5.28 3.56 5.69
CA GLY A 42 -4.71 2.22 5.62
C GLY A 42 -5.75 1.11 5.54
N ILE A 43 -5.40 -0.02 4.90
CA ILE A 43 -6.26 -1.20 4.78
C ILE A 43 -5.48 -2.51 4.93
N ALA A 44 -6.04 -3.50 5.64
CA ALA A 44 -5.50 -4.85 5.78
C ALA A 44 -6.60 -5.91 5.65
N TRP A 45 -6.33 -6.99 4.92
CA TRP A 45 -7.27 -8.10 4.75
C TRP A 45 -7.27 -9.04 5.96
N LEU A 46 -8.44 -9.23 6.59
CA LEU A 46 -8.65 -10.07 7.76
C LEU A 46 -9.03 -11.52 7.43
N GLY A 47 -9.33 -11.78 6.16
CA GLY A 47 -9.87 -13.06 5.67
C GLY A 47 -11.34 -12.94 5.22
N GLY A 48 -11.76 -13.84 4.32
CA GLY A 48 -13.10 -13.79 3.72
C GLY A 48 -13.36 -12.45 3.04
N THR A 49 -14.45 -11.78 3.43
CA THR A 49 -14.85 -10.46 2.94
C THR A 49 -14.47 -9.31 3.88
N GLN A 50 -13.79 -9.60 5.01
CA GLN A 50 -13.50 -8.61 6.04
C GLN A 50 -12.13 -7.94 5.83
N TYR A 51 -12.12 -6.62 6.02
CA TYR A 51 -10.93 -5.78 5.96
C TYR A 51 -10.91 -4.84 7.16
N ALA A 52 -9.74 -4.69 7.78
CA ALA A 52 -9.51 -3.63 8.76
C ALA A 52 -9.04 -2.37 8.01
N VAL A 53 -9.57 -1.21 8.40
CA VAL A 53 -9.29 0.07 7.77
C VAL A 53 -9.07 1.12 8.86
N VAL A 54 -7.97 1.86 8.78
CA VAL A 54 -7.72 2.99 9.66
C VAL A 54 -8.11 4.30 9.01
N SER A 55 -8.29 5.32 9.86
CA SER A 55 -8.61 6.70 9.46
C SER A 55 -7.69 7.64 10.20
N ASP A 56 -7.03 8.54 9.48
CA ASP A 56 -6.14 9.56 10.01
C ASP A 56 -6.86 10.58 10.93
N LYS A 57 -8.17 10.74 10.75
CA LYS A 57 -9.00 11.68 11.52
C LYS A 57 -10.04 11.01 12.42
N SER A 58 -9.76 9.76 12.85
CA SER A 58 -10.60 9.11 13.86
C SER A 58 -10.47 9.79 15.22
N ASP A 59 -11.61 10.01 15.92
CA ASP A 59 -11.59 10.57 17.28
C ASP A 59 -10.87 9.66 18.29
N HIS A 60 -10.88 8.33 18.03
CA HIS A 60 -10.28 7.31 18.85
C HIS A 60 -9.27 6.47 18.07
N ASP A 61 -8.21 6.05 18.76
CA ASP A 61 -7.19 5.14 18.23
C ASP A 61 -7.76 3.74 18.03
N GLY A 62 -7.69 3.24 16.79
CA GLY A 62 -8.28 1.95 16.42
C GLY A 62 -8.52 1.80 14.92
N TYR A 63 -9.46 0.92 14.57
CA TYR A 63 -9.73 0.60 13.18
C TYR A 63 -11.21 0.27 12.94
N PHE A 64 -11.67 0.54 11.74
CA PHE A 64 -12.95 0.09 11.22
C PHE A 64 -12.82 -1.32 10.65
N VAL A 65 -13.92 -2.08 10.67
CA VAL A 65 -14.03 -3.32 9.90
C VAL A 65 -15.01 -3.10 8.76
N PHE A 66 -14.51 -3.30 7.54
CA PHE A 66 -15.31 -3.26 6.32
C PHE A 66 -15.63 -4.68 5.85
N ASP A 67 -16.85 -4.88 5.34
CA ASP A 67 -17.24 -6.05 4.56
C ASP A 67 -17.19 -5.64 3.08
N ILE A 68 -16.20 -6.13 2.33
CA ILE A 68 -16.02 -5.83 0.90
C ILE A 68 -16.16 -7.12 0.12
N GLN A 69 -17.26 -7.23 -0.64
CA GLN A 69 -17.52 -8.39 -1.47
C GLN A 69 -16.96 -8.19 -2.88
N LEU A 70 -16.12 -9.12 -3.29
CA LEU A 70 -15.47 -9.10 -4.59
C LEU A 70 -16.05 -10.17 -5.52
N ASP A 71 -16.07 -9.85 -6.79
CA ASP A 71 -16.27 -10.85 -7.83
C ASP A 71 -15.06 -11.80 -7.87
N SER A 72 -15.28 -13.10 -7.74
CA SER A 72 -14.22 -14.11 -7.64
C SER A 72 -13.41 -14.32 -8.93
N ILE A 73 -13.87 -13.80 -10.06
CA ILE A 73 -13.20 -13.92 -11.37
C ILE A 73 -12.46 -12.65 -11.74
N THR A 74 -13.17 -11.51 -11.61
CA THR A 74 -12.68 -10.19 -12.08
C THR A 74 -12.04 -9.36 -10.97
N GLY A 75 -12.26 -9.72 -9.69
CA GLY A 75 -11.82 -8.92 -8.55
C GLY A 75 -12.54 -7.58 -8.41
N ALA A 76 -13.58 -7.31 -9.19
CA ALA A 76 -14.37 -6.09 -9.08
C ALA A 76 -15.16 -6.09 -7.76
N ILE A 77 -15.34 -4.91 -7.15
CA ILE A 77 -16.11 -4.78 -5.92
C ILE A 77 -17.60 -4.87 -6.27
N ARG A 78 -18.33 -5.79 -5.64
CA ARG A 78 -19.78 -5.95 -5.79
C ARG A 78 -20.56 -5.13 -4.77
N SER A 79 -20.07 -5.09 -3.53
CA SER A 79 -20.63 -4.29 -2.44
C SER A 79 -19.56 -4.02 -1.38
N ALA A 80 -19.73 -2.94 -0.63
CA ALA A 80 -18.91 -2.63 0.53
C ALA A 80 -19.74 -1.91 1.60
N LYS A 81 -19.46 -2.21 2.89
CA LYS A 81 -20.11 -1.56 4.03
C LYS A 81 -19.21 -1.62 5.27
N ILE A 82 -19.42 -0.68 6.20
CA ILE A 82 -18.82 -0.74 7.53
C ILE A 82 -19.61 -1.73 8.39
N LEU A 83 -18.89 -2.57 9.15
CA LEU A 83 -19.46 -3.46 10.15
C LEU A 83 -19.36 -2.88 11.57
N GLY A 84 -18.36 -2.06 11.85
CA GLY A 84 -18.15 -1.42 13.15
C GLY A 84 -16.74 -0.82 13.28
N PHE A 85 -16.53 -0.14 14.42
CA PHE A 85 -15.25 0.37 14.86
C PHE A 85 -14.77 -0.44 16.07
N TYR A 86 -13.47 -0.72 16.11
CA TYR A 86 -12.79 -1.43 17.18
C TYR A 86 -11.55 -0.63 17.58
N GLY A 87 -11.52 -0.13 18.80
CA GLY A 87 -10.46 0.76 19.24
C GLY A 87 -10.44 0.95 20.76
N SER A 88 -9.54 1.80 21.20
CA SER A 88 -9.38 2.21 22.58
C SER A 88 -10.14 3.50 22.86
N GLU A 89 -10.29 3.86 24.14
CA GLU A 89 -10.82 5.19 24.56
C GLU A 89 -9.76 6.30 24.42
N LYS A 90 -8.56 5.99 23.94
CA LYS A 90 -7.51 7.00 23.72
C LYS A 90 -7.81 7.81 22.45
N PRO A 91 -7.35 9.08 22.41
CA PRO A 91 -7.43 9.86 21.19
C PRO A 91 -6.77 9.19 20.00
N GLY A 92 -7.27 9.43 18.81
CA GLY A 92 -6.65 9.02 17.56
C GLY A 92 -5.21 9.52 17.46
N ARG A 93 -4.35 8.77 16.78
CA ARG A 93 -2.93 9.05 16.64
C ARG A 93 -2.57 9.44 15.21
N ASP A 94 -3.54 9.93 14.43
CA ASP A 94 -3.42 10.08 12.98
C ASP A 94 -2.96 8.73 12.38
N ASP A 95 -3.88 7.74 12.43
CA ASP A 95 -3.57 6.35 12.08
C ASP A 95 -3.51 6.21 10.56
N GLU A 96 -2.31 5.89 10.03
CA GLU A 96 -2.03 5.89 8.59
C GLU A 96 -1.92 4.47 8.01
N GLY A 97 -1.18 3.59 8.63
CA GLY A 97 -0.96 2.24 8.15
C GLY A 97 -1.55 1.17 9.05
N ILE A 98 -2.01 0.07 8.45
CA ILE A 98 -2.50 -1.09 9.20
C ILE A 98 -2.05 -2.41 8.57
N ALA A 99 -1.64 -3.36 9.40
CA ALA A 99 -1.25 -4.70 8.98
C ALA A 99 -1.87 -5.77 9.89
N TYR A 100 -2.38 -6.85 9.31
CA TYR A 100 -2.93 -7.98 10.06
C TYR A 100 -1.90 -9.11 10.17
N LEU A 101 -1.69 -9.61 11.39
CA LEU A 101 -0.81 -10.72 11.73
C LEU A 101 -1.66 -11.97 12.00
N PRO A 102 -1.92 -12.82 11.00
CA PRO A 102 -2.87 -13.92 11.12
C PRO A 102 -2.44 -14.99 12.15
N GLU A 103 -1.14 -15.20 12.33
CA GLU A 103 -0.60 -16.17 13.29
C GLU A 103 -0.87 -15.78 14.75
N ARG A 104 -1.04 -14.48 14.98
CA ARG A 104 -1.36 -13.93 16.29
C ARG A 104 -2.83 -13.55 16.45
N GLY A 105 -3.53 -13.37 15.31
CA GLY A 105 -4.87 -12.82 15.29
C GLY A 105 -4.94 -11.35 15.73
N THR A 106 -3.83 -10.58 15.55
CA THR A 106 -3.69 -9.19 15.99
C THR A 106 -3.44 -8.26 14.81
N LEU A 107 -3.57 -6.97 15.05
CA LEU A 107 -3.31 -5.92 14.06
C LEU A 107 -2.23 -4.98 14.56
N MET A 108 -1.39 -4.53 13.65
CA MET A 108 -0.43 -3.46 13.90
C MET A 108 -0.93 -2.20 13.20
N VAL A 109 -0.86 -1.06 13.90
CA VAL A 109 -1.29 0.25 13.40
C VAL A 109 -0.16 1.25 13.57
N SER A 110 0.23 1.94 12.50
CA SER A 110 1.18 3.06 12.54
C SER A 110 0.41 4.37 12.76
N GLY A 111 0.89 5.19 13.70
CA GLY A 111 0.37 6.52 13.94
C GLY A 111 1.41 7.57 13.55
N GLU A 112 0.98 8.59 12.83
CA GLU A 112 1.84 9.69 12.39
C GLU A 112 2.15 10.66 13.53
N ALA A 113 1.15 10.94 14.40
CA ALA A 113 1.29 11.90 15.49
C ALA A 113 2.36 11.54 16.51
N ASP A 114 2.62 10.25 16.74
CA ASP A 114 3.59 9.76 17.71
C ASP A 114 4.74 8.96 17.09
N ASN A 115 4.67 8.66 15.79
CA ASN A 115 5.62 7.85 15.05
C ASN A 115 5.85 6.45 15.67
N HIS A 116 4.79 5.86 16.22
CA HIS A 116 4.79 4.52 16.76
C HIS A 116 3.92 3.57 15.96
N ILE A 117 4.31 2.29 15.99
CA ILE A 117 3.49 1.17 15.53
C ILE A 117 3.08 0.41 16.77
N VAL A 118 1.77 0.29 17.00
CA VAL A 118 1.21 -0.39 18.17
C VAL A 118 0.37 -1.60 17.76
N GLU A 119 0.30 -2.60 18.65
CA GLU A 119 -0.47 -3.82 18.40
C GLU A 119 -1.82 -3.78 19.11
N PHE A 120 -2.89 -4.08 18.36
CA PHE A 120 -4.25 -4.28 18.85
C PHE A 120 -4.67 -5.75 18.74
N ASP A 121 -5.48 -6.20 19.69
CA ASP A 121 -6.25 -7.42 19.49
C ASP A 121 -7.49 -7.17 18.60
N ARG A 122 -8.21 -8.25 18.28
CA ARG A 122 -9.43 -8.16 17.44
C ARG A 122 -10.59 -7.40 18.09
N GLN A 123 -10.50 -7.06 19.36
CA GLN A 123 -11.46 -6.24 20.09
C GLN A 123 -11.03 -4.77 20.19
N GLY A 124 -9.94 -4.39 19.55
CA GLY A 124 -9.42 -3.03 19.57
C GLY A 124 -8.66 -2.65 20.84
N ARG A 125 -8.20 -3.62 21.64
CA ARG A 125 -7.43 -3.37 22.85
C ARG A 125 -5.94 -3.46 22.58
N TYR A 126 -5.17 -2.56 23.19
CA TYR A 126 -3.71 -2.64 23.14
C TYR A 126 -3.18 -3.93 23.77
N THR A 127 -2.24 -4.58 23.09
CA THR A 127 -1.55 -5.77 23.61
C THR A 127 -0.29 -5.42 24.41
N GLY A 128 0.18 -4.18 24.30
CA GLY A 128 1.44 -3.71 24.90
C GLY A 128 2.67 -3.87 24.00
N ARG A 129 2.54 -4.47 22.81
CA ARG A 129 3.64 -4.51 21.83
C ARG A 129 3.67 -3.21 21.03
N VAL A 130 4.86 -2.62 20.97
CA VAL A 130 5.09 -1.33 20.30
C VAL A 130 6.48 -1.27 19.71
N THR A 131 6.64 -0.57 18.62
CA THR A 131 7.91 -0.09 18.10
C THR A 131 7.76 1.35 17.63
N ALA A 132 8.86 2.07 17.54
CA ALA A 132 8.88 3.47 17.14
C ALA A 132 9.85 3.69 15.98
N TRP A 133 9.69 4.83 15.32
CA TRP A 133 10.71 5.32 14.39
C TRP A 133 12.05 5.45 15.13
N PRO A 134 13.16 4.91 14.57
CA PRO A 134 14.45 4.95 15.26
C PRO A 134 15.01 6.36 15.38
N ASP A 135 15.39 6.79 16.56
CA ASP A 135 16.03 8.09 16.83
C ASP A 135 17.29 8.32 15.97
N SER A 136 18.01 7.23 15.66
CA SER A 136 19.19 7.27 14.80
C SER A 136 18.94 7.74 13.37
N LEU A 137 17.68 7.74 12.93
CA LEU A 137 17.25 8.23 11.62
C LEU A 137 16.82 9.70 11.65
N GLY A 138 16.84 10.34 12.82
CA GLY A 138 16.35 11.70 13.05
C GLY A 138 14.85 11.78 13.22
N HIS A 139 14.35 12.97 13.55
CA HIS A 139 12.93 13.22 13.69
C HIS A 139 12.24 13.30 12.33
N LEU A 140 11.02 12.77 12.25
CA LEU A 140 10.14 12.99 11.12
C LEU A 140 9.40 14.33 11.30
N PRO A 141 9.09 15.06 10.21
CA PRO A 141 8.22 16.24 10.30
C PRO A 141 6.83 15.89 10.84
N GLY A 142 6.16 16.84 11.47
CA GLY A 142 4.93 16.60 12.23
C GLY A 142 3.69 16.18 11.44
N ASN A 143 3.71 16.19 10.11
CA ASN A 143 2.65 15.68 9.21
C ASN A 143 3.28 14.91 8.04
N GLU A 144 4.38 14.23 8.26
CA GLU A 144 5.11 13.46 7.25
C GLU A 144 5.78 12.27 7.96
N GLY A 145 5.07 11.67 8.90
CA GLY A 145 5.54 10.64 9.81
C GLY A 145 5.54 9.23 9.24
N LEU A 146 5.23 8.25 10.10
CA LEU A 146 5.06 6.85 9.72
C LEU A 146 3.75 6.68 8.95
N GLU A 147 3.88 6.39 7.67
CA GLU A 147 2.77 6.33 6.72
C GLU A 147 2.28 4.90 6.51
N ALA A 148 2.95 4.17 5.66
CA ALA A 148 2.55 2.84 5.25
C ALA A 148 2.91 1.76 6.26
N LEU A 149 2.10 0.70 6.32
CA LEU A 149 2.42 -0.49 7.10
C LEU A 149 1.92 -1.76 6.39
N THR A 150 2.77 -2.78 6.32
CA THR A 150 2.38 -4.06 5.74
C THR A 150 3.09 -5.22 6.42
N TYR A 151 2.48 -6.41 6.39
CA TYR A 151 3.03 -7.63 6.97
C TYR A 151 3.31 -8.67 5.89
N CYS A 152 4.52 -9.21 5.92
CA CYS A 152 4.94 -10.32 5.07
C CYS A 152 4.75 -11.65 5.81
N LYS A 153 3.82 -12.49 5.32
CA LYS A 153 3.55 -13.80 5.91
C LYS A 153 4.69 -14.81 5.73
N GLU A 154 5.54 -14.63 4.72
CA GLU A 154 6.59 -15.60 4.38
C GLU A 154 7.77 -15.55 5.36
N ASN A 155 8.11 -14.37 5.87
CA ASN A 155 9.22 -14.18 6.80
C ASN A 155 8.80 -13.60 8.17
N HIS A 156 7.50 -13.33 8.36
CA HIS A 156 6.91 -12.76 9.59
C HIS A 156 7.44 -11.36 9.94
N HIS A 157 7.85 -10.58 8.95
CA HIS A 157 8.33 -9.22 9.13
C HIS A 157 7.27 -8.19 8.75
N LEU A 158 7.32 -7.05 9.44
CA LEU A 158 6.60 -5.85 9.06
C LEU A 158 7.49 -4.96 8.20
N TRP A 159 6.87 -4.20 7.31
CA TRP A 159 7.51 -3.14 6.56
C TRP A 159 6.73 -1.85 6.73
N THR A 160 7.45 -0.76 6.95
CA THR A 160 6.91 0.60 7.03
C THR A 160 7.84 1.58 6.33
N CYS A 161 7.38 2.81 6.14
CA CYS A 161 8.19 3.92 5.63
C CYS A 161 7.68 5.26 6.17
N ASN A 162 8.48 6.30 5.99
CA ASN A 162 8.02 7.68 6.11
C ASN A 162 7.39 8.15 4.79
N GLU A 163 6.52 9.17 4.85
CA GLU A 163 5.74 9.65 3.71
C GLU A 163 6.61 10.29 2.62
N THR A 164 7.44 11.28 2.96
CA THR A 164 8.12 12.15 2.01
C THR A 164 9.62 11.90 1.91
N VAL A 165 10.23 12.42 0.85
CA VAL A 165 11.67 12.24 0.58
C VAL A 165 12.55 12.93 1.64
N PRO A 166 13.64 12.27 2.10
CA PRO A 166 14.16 10.99 1.65
C PRO A 166 13.43 9.79 2.24
N ILE A 167 12.85 8.95 1.38
CA ILE A 167 12.11 7.75 1.81
C ILE A 167 13.05 6.69 2.36
N ARG A 168 12.70 6.13 3.51
CA ARG A 168 13.36 4.98 4.13
C ARG A 168 12.36 3.87 4.40
N LEU A 169 12.61 2.71 3.80
CA LEU A 169 11.86 1.48 4.10
C LEU A 169 12.48 0.81 5.31
N LEU A 170 11.70 0.55 6.33
CA LEU A 170 12.11 -0.12 7.56
C LEU A 170 11.54 -1.52 7.59
N GLU A 171 12.42 -2.51 7.79
CA GLU A 171 12.04 -3.88 8.08
C GLU A 171 12.06 -4.12 9.59
N ILE A 172 10.95 -4.58 10.14
CA ILE A 172 10.76 -4.84 11.56
C ILE A 172 10.48 -6.34 11.74
N ASP A 173 11.25 -6.98 12.63
CA ASP A 173 11.12 -8.41 12.87
C ASP A 173 9.95 -8.78 13.80
N SER A 174 9.78 -10.07 14.02
CA SER A 174 8.71 -10.62 14.85
C SER A 174 8.78 -10.23 16.34
N ILE A 175 9.93 -9.73 16.81
CA ILE A 175 10.11 -9.20 18.18
C ILE A 175 10.04 -7.66 18.24
N MET A 176 9.57 -7.01 17.18
CA MET A 176 9.37 -5.56 17.05
C MET A 176 10.67 -4.75 16.99
N LYS A 177 11.77 -5.34 16.54
CA LYS A 177 13.04 -4.66 16.34
C LYS A 177 13.22 -4.29 14.87
N VAL A 178 13.69 -3.07 14.61
CA VAL A 178 14.10 -2.66 13.26
C VAL A 178 15.39 -3.40 12.90
N ASN A 179 15.33 -4.26 11.90
CA ASN A 179 16.44 -5.08 11.42
C ASN A 179 17.22 -4.41 10.31
N ARG A 180 16.49 -3.71 9.43
CA ARG A 180 17.07 -3.14 8.22
C ARG A 180 16.39 -1.84 7.85
N VAL A 181 17.18 -0.90 7.34
CA VAL A 181 16.72 0.36 6.77
C VAL A 181 17.25 0.45 5.35
N ILE A 182 16.36 0.60 4.39
CA ILE A 182 16.70 0.67 2.97
C ILE A 182 16.30 2.04 2.44
N PRO A 183 17.25 2.84 1.91
CA PRO A 183 16.90 4.05 1.18
C PRO A 183 16.09 3.68 -0.08
N TYR A 184 14.90 4.29 -0.23
CA TYR A 184 14.07 4.10 -1.42
C TYR A 184 14.15 5.32 -2.32
N LYS A 185 14.50 5.09 -3.58
CA LYS A 185 14.56 6.15 -4.57
C LYS A 185 13.23 6.27 -5.29
N MET A 186 12.53 7.37 -5.07
CA MET A 186 11.32 7.74 -5.81
C MET A 186 11.60 7.83 -7.32
N ASP A 187 10.58 7.60 -8.12
CA ASP A 187 10.62 7.92 -9.56
C ASP A 187 10.62 9.46 -9.77
N THR A 188 10.75 9.89 -11.01
CA THR A 188 10.77 11.32 -11.31
C THR A 188 9.38 11.94 -11.11
N ALA A 189 9.32 13.06 -10.41
CA ALA A 189 8.13 13.90 -10.32
C ALA A 189 7.68 14.38 -11.71
N SER A 190 6.37 14.50 -11.90
CA SER A 190 5.80 14.93 -13.21
C SER A 190 5.92 16.42 -13.42
N ILE A 191 5.95 17.19 -12.33
CA ILE A 191 5.98 18.66 -12.38
C ILE A 191 6.94 19.22 -11.31
N SER A 192 7.29 20.49 -11.51
CA SER A 192 7.82 21.34 -10.43
C SER A 192 6.69 22.22 -9.94
N PRO A 193 6.32 22.20 -8.64
CA PRO A 193 5.17 22.94 -8.14
C PRO A 193 5.39 24.45 -8.24
N HIS A 194 4.33 25.18 -8.56
CA HIS A 194 4.34 26.65 -8.52
C HIS A 194 4.22 27.16 -7.08
N GLU A 195 4.74 28.34 -6.83
CA GLU A 195 4.63 29.01 -5.53
C GLU A 195 3.16 29.16 -5.08
N GLY A 196 2.88 28.77 -3.83
CA GLY A 196 1.53 28.81 -3.24
C GLY A 196 0.60 27.67 -3.66
N ALA A 197 1.09 26.67 -4.40
CA ALA A 197 0.36 25.44 -4.62
C ALA A 197 0.58 24.46 -3.45
N PHE A 198 -0.41 23.60 -3.16
CA PHE A 198 -0.19 22.42 -2.36
C PHE A 198 0.46 21.35 -3.24
N TYR A 199 1.51 20.74 -2.71
CA TYR A 199 2.22 19.67 -3.41
C TYR A 199 2.77 18.66 -2.40
N THR A 200 2.46 17.40 -2.64
CA THR A 200 3.10 16.28 -1.93
C THR A 200 3.57 15.23 -2.92
N PHE A 201 4.73 14.63 -2.64
CA PHE A 201 5.35 13.61 -3.47
C PHE A 201 6.03 12.58 -2.56
N GLY A 202 5.43 11.40 -2.44
CA GLY A 202 5.87 10.42 -1.47
C GLY A 202 5.34 9.02 -1.69
N VAL A 203 5.50 8.18 -0.66
CA VAL A 203 5.06 6.78 -0.62
C VAL A 203 3.97 6.62 0.43
N PRO A 204 2.69 6.77 0.06
CA PRO A 204 1.57 6.63 1.01
C PRO A 204 1.29 5.17 1.37
N SER A 205 1.71 4.19 0.57
CA SER A 205 1.34 2.80 0.84
C SER A 205 2.39 1.78 0.41
N LEU A 206 2.52 0.74 1.22
CA LEU A 206 3.30 -0.46 0.96
C LEU A 206 2.41 -1.71 1.06
N CYS A 207 2.73 -2.73 0.26
CA CYS A 207 2.10 -4.03 0.42
C CYS A 207 3.12 -5.14 0.19
N ALA A 208 3.36 -5.98 1.17
CA ALA A 208 4.26 -7.13 1.04
C ALA A 208 3.70 -8.12 0.01
N PHE A 209 4.46 -8.34 -1.06
CA PHE A 209 4.08 -9.27 -2.14
C PHE A 209 4.73 -10.65 -1.97
N SER A 210 5.96 -10.68 -1.50
CA SER A 210 6.73 -11.87 -1.11
C SER A 210 7.81 -11.48 -0.10
N ALA A 211 8.58 -12.45 0.40
CA ALA A 211 9.73 -12.19 1.29
C ALA A 211 10.75 -11.19 0.70
N ASP A 212 10.87 -11.15 -0.63
CA ASP A 212 11.88 -10.35 -1.34
C ASP A 212 11.29 -9.19 -2.13
N SER A 213 9.97 -8.95 -2.05
CA SER A 213 9.30 -7.97 -2.92
C SER A 213 8.19 -7.21 -2.20
N LEU A 214 8.21 -5.91 -2.37
CA LEU A 214 7.14 -4.99 -1.95
C LEU A 214 6.43 -4.41 -3.16
N LEU A 215 5.12 -4.29 -3.09
CA LEU A 215 4.39 -3.33 -3.91
C LEU A 215 4.51 -1.97 -3.23
N VAL A 216 4.94 -0.97 -3.98
CA VAL A 216 5.14 0.40 -3.49
C VAL A 216 4.26 1.32 -4.31
N LEU A 217 3.38 2.04 -3.65
CA LEU A 217 2.57 3.09 -4.26
C LEU A 217 3.30 4.42 -4.11
N GLU A 218 3.72 5.01 -5.22
CA GLU A 218 4.21 6.39 -5.25
C GLU A 218 3.05 7.31 -5.64
N ARG A 219 2.89 8.39 -4.90
CA ARG A 219 1.84 9.40 -5.12
C ARG A 219 2.47 10.76 -5.38
N GLU A 220 1.93 11.45 -6.36
CA GLU A 220 2.19 12.86 -6.63
C GLU A 220 0.85 13.60 -6.62
N ALA A 221 0.62 14.44 -5.63
CA ALA A 221 -0.58 15.25 -5.54
C ALA A 221 -0.23 16.74 -5.70
N TYR A 222 -0.96 17.40 -6.58
CA TYR A 222 -0.78 18.80 -6.90
C TYR A 222 -2.12 19.53 -6.89
N VAL A 223 -2.22 20.60 -6.10
CA VAL A 223 -3.40 21.46 -6.08
C VAL A 223 -2.93 22.91 -6.23
N PRO A 224 -3.10 23.52 -7.42
CA PRO A 224 -2.73 24.91 -7.65
C PRO A 224 -3.62 25.84 -6.83
N LYS A 225 -3.16 27.08 -6.58
CA LYS A 225 -3.90 28.10 -5.79
C LYS A 225 -5.34 28.29 -6.29
N MET A 226 -5.56 28.28 -7.59
CA MET A 226 -6.89 28.38 -8.21
C MET A 226 -7.64 27.06 -8.29
N LYS A 227 -7.07 25.96 -7.78
CA LYS A 227 -7.61 24.59 -7.77
C LYS A 227 -7.85 23.96 -9.16
N LEU A 228 -7.99 24.75 -10.23
CA LEU A 228 -8.15 24.26 -11.58
C LEU A 228 -6.85 23.60 -12.07
N GLY A 229 -6.92 22.37 -12.56
CA GLY A 229 -5.75 21.57 -12.97
C GLY A 229 -5.14 20.77 -11.80
N ALA A 230 -5.81 20.67 -10.65
CA ALA A 230 -5.40 19.76 -9.59
C ALA A 230 -5.46 18.31 -10.05
N PHE A 231 -4.47 17.52 -9.63
CA PHE A 231 -4.39 16.09 -9.93
C PHE A 231 -3.78 15.30 -8.78
N VAL A 232 -4.12 14.00 -8.74
CA VAL A 232 -3.38 12.98 -8.00
C VAL A 232 -2.95 11.92 -8.98
N LYS A 233 -1.64 11.73 -9.11
CA LYS A 233 -1.01 10.72 -9.96
C LYS A 233 -0.40 9.64 -9.07
N CYS A 234 -0.74 8.40 -9.38
CA CYS A 234 -0.26 7.22 -8.69
C CYS A 234 0.57 6.36 -9.64
N LYS A 235 1.70 5.84 -9.14
CA LYS A 235 2.53 4.85 -9.80
C LYS A 235 2.70 3.67 -8.86
N LEU A 236 2.33 2.47 -9.29
CA LEU A 236 2.51 1.23 -8.53
C LEU A 236 3.71 0.48 -9.05
N PHE A 237 4.68 0.27 -8.18
CA PHE A 237 5.91 -0.47 -8.48
C PHE A 237 5.93 -1.81 -7.76
N CYS A 238 6.56 -2.81 -8.37
CA CYS A 238 7.11 -3.96 -7.67
C CYS A 238 8.59 -3.67 -7.39
N TYR A 239 8.95 -3.57 -6.11
CA TYR A 239 10.29 -3.28 -5.65
C TYR A 239 10.93 -4.54 -5.07
N ASN A 240 12.10 -4.94 -5.59
CA ASN A 240 12.88 -6.04 -5.04
C ASN A 240 13.82 -5.51 -3.95
N ILE A 241 13.62 -5.97 -2.71
CA ILE A 241 14.35 -5.49 -1.54
C ILE A 241 15.80 -6.01 -1.45
N LEU A 242 16.17 -7.02 -2.25
CA LEU A 242 17.52 -7.56 -2.30
C LEU A 242 18.40 -6.81 -3.31
N THR A 243 17.82 -6.47 -4.48
CA THR A 243 18.55 -5.81 -5.58
C THR A 243 18.32 -4.31 -5.66
N SER A 244 17.35 -3.78 -4.92
CA SER A 244 16.88 -2.39 -5.00
C SER A 244 16.33 -2.00 -6.38
N GLU A 245 16.01 -2.98 -7.23
CA GLU A 245 15.38 -2.74 -8.52
C GLU A 245 13.87 -2.59 -8.36
N LYS A 246 13.28 -1.67 -9.11
CA LYS A 246 11.83 -1.51 -9.17
C LYS A 246 11.31 -1.60 -10.59
N THR A 247 10.16 -2.22 -10.76
CA THR A 247 9.45 -2.37 -12.03
C THR A 247 8.10 -1.69 -11.93
N LEU A 248 7.80 -0.75 -12.83
CA LEU A 248 6.48 -0.11 -12.92
C LEU A 248 5.46 -1.14 -13.38
N LEU A 249 4.43 -1.37 -12.57
CA LEU A 249 3.32 -2.27 -12.88
C LEU A 249 2.12 -1.52 -13.47
N ALA A 250 1.77 -0.38 -12.90
CA ALA A 250 0.67 0.46 -13.35
C ALA A 250 0.88 1.92 -12.98
N GLN A 251 0.25 2.80 -13.75
CA GLN A 251 0.10 4.20 -13.39
C GLN A 251 -1.30 4.69 -13.76
N TRP A 252 -1.83 5.60 -12.95
CA TRP A 252 -3.11 6.27 -13.24
C TRP A 252 -3.10 7.67 -12.63
N GLN A 253 -4.01 8.50 -13.09
CA GLN A 253 -4.17 9.85 -12.61
C GLN A 253 -5.65 10.16 -12.47
N THR A 254 -6.01 10.82 -11.39
CA THR A 254 -7.32 11.43 -11.18
C THR A 254 -7.16 12.94 -11.20
N ASN A 255 -8.13 13.63 -11.78
CA ASN A 255 -8.07 15.08 -11.96
C ASN A 255 -9.31 15.72 -11.35
N MET A 256 -9.13 16.89 -10.76
CA MET A 256 -10.27 17.70 -10.34
C MET A 256 -10.94 18.30 -11.57
N LYS A 257 -12.21 17.95 -11.77
CA LYS A 257 -13.06 18.44 -12.86
C LYS A 257 -14.35 19.00 -12.29
N LEU A 258 -14.94 19.99 -12.96
CA LEU A 258 -16.13 20.70 -12.47
C LEU A 258 -17.35 19.79 -12.29
N PHE A 259 -17.52 18.76 -13.12
CA PHE A 259 -18.70 17.89 -13.13
C PHE A 259 -18.38 16.41 -12.94
N ASP A 260 -17.10 16.07 -12.75
CA ASP A 260 -16.64 14.71 -12.56
C ASP A 260 -16.00 14.62 -11.16
N HIS A 261 -16.69 13.93 -10.25
CA HIS A 261 -16.24 13.74 -8.87
C HIS A 261 -15.33 12.51 -8.71
N SER A 262 -14.51 12.20 -9.70
CA SER A 262 -13.59 11.05 -9.70
C SER A 262 -12.24 11.33 -9.05
N PHE A 263 -12.04 12.52 -8.50
CA PHE A 263 -10.80 12.91 -7.84
C PHE A 263 -10.55 12.06 -6.59
N ALA A 264 -9.41 11.39 -6.51
CA ALA A 264 -9.12 10.39 -5.49
C ALA A 264 -7.65 10.45 -5.05
N ASN A 265 -7.43 10.41 -3.74
CA ASN A 265 -6.14 10.38 -3.08
C ASN A 265 -5.93 8.99 -2.46
N TYR A 266 -5.33 8.06 -3.21
CA TYR A 266 -5.10 6.69 -2.73
C TYR A 266 -3.95 6.64 -1.74
N GLU A 267 -4.20 6.08 -0.55
CA GLU A 267 -3.24 5.99 0.55
C GLU A 267 -3.06 4.56 1.08
N GLY A 268 -4.12 3.77 1.11
CA GLY A 268 -4.05 2.40 1.59
C GLY A 268 -4.13 1.34 0.51
N MET A 269 -3.34 0.26 0.64
CA MET A 269 -3.46 -0.93 -0.18
C MET A 269 -3.11 -2.21 0.55
N CYS A 270 -3.80 -3.30 0.25
CA CYS A 270 -3.47 -4.63 0.73
C CYS A 270 -3.77 -5.72 -0.31
N LEU A 271 -3.07 -6.85 -0.21
CA LEU A 271 -3.48 -8.05 -0.95
C LEU A 271 -4.73 -8.64 -0.30
N GLY A 272 -5.77 -8.84 -1.10
CA GLY A 272 -6.99 -9.54 -0.72
C GLY A 272 -6.94 -11.04 -1.06
N PRO A 273 -8.13 -11.67 -1.22
CA PRO A 273 -8.24 -13.09 -1.52
C PRO A 273 -7.63 -13.46 -2.88
N GLN A 274 -7.30 -14.72 -3.02
CA GLN A 274 -6.96 -15.29 -4.30
C GLN A 274 -8.23 -15.48 -5.13
N LEU A 275 -8.20 -15.03 -6.39
CA LEU A 275 -9.29 -15.18 -7.34
C LEU A 275 -9.20 -16.52 -8.07
N VAL A 276 -10.27 -16.86 -8.80
CA VAL A 276 -10.29 -18.02 -9.70
C VAL A 276 -9.13 -17.91 -10.71
N GLY A 277 -8.43 -19.02 -10.90
CA GLY A 277 -7.23 -19.09 -11.77
C GLY A 277 -5.94 -18.60 -11.09
N GLY A 278 -5.91 -18.51 -9.76
CA GLY A 278 -4.68 -18.22 -8.99
C GLY A 278 -4.23 -16.76 -9.00
N LYS A 279 -5.02 -15.86 -9.56
CA LYS A 279 -4.76 -14.42 -9.57
C LYS A 279 -4.88 -13.84 -8.16
N ARG A 280 -4.16 -12.77 -7.87
CA ARG A 280 -4.27 -12.04 -6.60
C ARG A 280 -5.00 -10.72 -6.82
N VAL A 281 -5.85 -10.34 -5.91
CA VAL A 281 -6.47 -9.02 -5.93
C VAL A 281 -5.74 -8.08 -4.98
N LEU A 282 -5.47 -6.85 -5.43
CA LEU A 282 -5.04 -5.73 -4.61
C LEU A 282 -6.26 -4.86 -4.36
N VAL A 283 -6.54 -4.55 -3.11
CA VAL A 283 -7.63 -3.66 -2.69
C VAL A 283 -7.00 -2.36 -2.20
N MET A 284 -7.55 -1.23 -2.63
CA MET A 284 -7.05 0.10 -2.33
C MET A 284 -8.16 0.97 -1.78
N VAL A 285 -7.83 1.82 -0.81
CA VAL A 285 -8.68 2.88 -0.26
C VAL A 285 -8.09 4.25 -0.58
N ALA A 286 -8.96 5.25 -0.70
CA ALA A 286 -8.56 6.63 -0.91
C ALA A 286 -9.07 7.49 0.25
N ASP A 287 -8.21 8.36 0.76
CA ASP A 287 -8.56 9.38 1.71
C ASP A 287 -9.28 10.55 1.04
N SER A 288 -10.33 11.03 1.66
CA SER A 288 -11.13 12.15 1.16
C SER A 288 -10.66 13.50 1.64
N GLN A 289 -9.67 13.57 2.55
CA GLN A 289 -9.20 14.83 3.16
C GLN A 289 -10.37 15.69 3.65
N ASN A 290 -11.24 15.13 4.50
CA ASN A 290 -12.50 15.72 4.94
C ASN A 290 -13.39 16.14 3.75
N GLN A 291 -13.42 15.35 2.68
CA GLN A 291 -14.13 15.68 1.43
C GLN A 291 -13.66 17.03 0.86
N TYR A 292 -12.35 17.25 0.86
CA TYR A 292 -11.73 18.51 0.46
C TYR A 292 -12.44 19.19 -0.72
N ALA A 293 -12.84 20.46 -0.50
CA ALA A 293 -13.58 21.27 -1.47
C ALA A 293 -14.85 20.60 -2.05
N GLY A 294 -15.38 19.55 -1.40
CA GLY A 294 -16.51 18.74 -1.89
C GLY A 294 -16.18 17.85 -3.10
N VAL A 295 -14.91 17.72 -3.46
CA VAL A 295 -14.47 16.99 -4.66
C VAL A 295 -13.70 15.71 -4.38
N LEU A 296 -12.89 15.65 -3.31
CA LEU A 296 -12.29 14.39 -2.85
C LEU A 296 -13.36 13.49 -2.22
N ARG A 297 -13.21 12.20 -2.41
CA ARG A 297 -14.15 11.19 -1.92
C ARG A 297 -13.39 9.98 -1.42
N ASP A 298 -14.02 9.23 -0.51
CA ASP A 298 -13.55 7.92 -0.06
C ASP A 298 -13.85 6.86 -1.11
N TRP A 299 -12.86 6.62 -1.97
CA TRP A 299 -12.97 5.65 -3.05
C TRP A 299 -12.40 4.30 -2.63
N LEU A 300 -13.05 3.25 -3.08
CA LEU A 300 -12.46 1.90 -3.12
C LEU A 300 -12.10 1.56 -4.56
N LYS A 301 -10.96 0.92 -4.74
CA LYS A 301 -10.47 0.45 -6.04
C LYS A 301 -9.82 -0.90 -5.89
N THR A 302 -9.91 -1.74 -6.91
CA THR A 302 -9.17 -2.99 -6.97
C THR A 302 -8.30 -3.08 -8.20
N ALA A 303 -7.27 -3.92 -8.09
CA ALA A 303 -6.45 -4.33 -9.21
C ALA A 303 -6.22 -5.84 -9.15
N VAL A 304 -6.06 -6.48 -10.32
CA VAL A 304 -5.80 -7.91 -10.42
C VAL A 304 -4.39 -8.14 -10.89
N LEU A 305 -3.60 -8.85 -10.06
CA LEU A 305 -2.23 -9.23 -10.33
C LEU A 305 -2.17 -10.67 -10.86
N VAL A 306 -1.44 -10.85 -11.95
CA VAL A 306 -1.16 -12.15 -12.54
C VAL A 306 0.34 -12.35 -12.58
N LYS A 307 0.81 -13.42 -11.93
CA LYS A 307 2.20 -13.85 -12.02
C LYS A 307 2.31 -14.83 -13.19
N SER A 308 2.90 -14.42 -14.30
CA SER A 308 3.20 -15.31 -15.42
C SER A 308 4.56 -15.94 -15.20
N VAL A 309 4.62 -17.27 -15.32
CA VAL A 309 5.91 -17.96 -15.49
C VAL A 309 6.30 -17.73 -16.94
N ALA A 310 7.50 -17.23 -17.21
CA ALA A 310 7.99 -17.14 -18.58
C ALA A 310 7.90 -18.53 -19.22
N PRO A 311 7.41 -18.65 -20.47
CA PRO A 311 7.29 -19.94 -21.14
C PRO A 311 8.68 -20.62 -21.15
N GLY A 312 8.79 -21.72 -20.45
CA GLY A 312 9.96 -22.58 -20.53
C GLY A 312 10.18 -22.93 -22.00
N ASN A 313 11.41 -22.78 -22.48
CA ASN A 313 11.78 -23.17 -23.84
C ASN A 313 11.30 -24.61 -24.06
N PRO A 314 10.43 -24.89 -25.04
CA PRO A 314 9.98 -26.25 -25.26
C PRO A 314 11.20 -27.13 -25.54
N GLN A 315 11.46 -28.08 -24.63
CA GLN A 315 12.47 -29.10 -24.88
C GLN A 315 12.06 -29.77 -26.18
N ARG A 316 12.90 -29.69 -27.18
CA ARG A 316 12.80 -30.51 -28.38
C ARG A 316 12.95 -31.96 -27.93
N GLU A 317 11.83 -32.67 -27.81
CA GLU A 317 11.86 -34.11 -27.86
C GLU A 317 12.40 -34.51 -29.22
N LYS A 318 13.53 -35.20 -29.20
CA LYS A 318 14.03 -36.06 -30.26
C LYS A 318 14.31 -37.44 -29.69
#